data_1a8049722e2116f2ca0c41b6fe433822
#
_entry.id   1a8049722e2116f2ca0c41b6fe433822
#
_cell.length_a   1.000
_cell.length_b   1.000
_cell.length_c   1.000
_cell.angle_alpha   90.00
_cell.angle_beta   90.00
_cell.angle_gamma   90.00
#
_symmetry.space_group_name_H-M   'P 1'
#
loop_
_entity.id
_entity.type
_entity.pdbx_description
1 polymer ?
#
loop_
_entity_poly.entity_id
_entity_poly.type
_entity_poly.pdbx_seq_one_letter_code
_entity_poly.pdbx_strand_id
1 'polypeptide(L)'
;MHIIRVKGTDMSIIKFTDVNVDIDSKGILENVNFSLEMGEFAYIIGAVGSGKSTLLKTIYGEVDITSGSLLVFGEYEMADISNRKLQSLRKNIGIVFQDFKLLTDRNVHDNLDFVLRCTGWGEHTEREARIKRVLELVGLPQKGYKYPHELSGGEQQRIAIARAILNSPALLLADEPTGNLDHETGDYIMSLLHRICREEKMAVLMITHNETWLKDYPGTAYRCKDKKMTLVSEPGYVLV
;
A
#
# COMPACT_ATOMS: atom_id res chain seq x y z
N MET A 1 -1.18 -14.80 -15.06
CA MET A 1 -0.11 -14.00 -14.45
C MET A 1 0.15 -12.80 -15.33
N HIS A 2 -0.52 -11.66 -15.04
CA HIS A 2 -0.28 -10.41 -15.79
C HIS A 2 0.96 -9.75 -15.19
N ILE A 3 2.09 -9.94 -15.87
CA ILE A 3 3.30 -9.17 -15.58
C ILE A 3 3.07 -7.77 -16.13
N ILE A 4 2.92 -6.77 -15.24
CA ILE A 4 2.94 -5.36 -15.65
C ILE A 4 4.34 -5.11 -16.21
N ARG A 5 4.44 -4.88 -17.54
CA ARG A 5 5.66 -4.38 -18.17
C ARG A 5 5.62 -2.86 -18.04
N VAL A 6 6.45 -2.30 -17.16
CA VAL A 6 6.74 -0.87 -17.18
C VAL A 6 7.31 -0.54 -18.56
N LYS A 7 6.63 0.30 -19.32
CA LYS A 7 7.06 0.72 -20.67
C LYS A 7 8.05 1.86 -20.52
N GLY A 8 9.29 1.64 -20.89
CA GLY A 8 10.32 2.69 -20.95
C GLY A 8 11.56 2.39 -20.12
N THR A 9 12.57 3.23 -20.25
CA THR A 9 13.82 3.21 -19.46
C THR A 9 13.64 3.74 -18.03
N ASP A 10 12.49 4.33 -17.71
CA ASP A 10 12.10 4.81 -16.37
C ASP A 10 11.41 3.65 -15.63
N MET A 11 12.03 3.13 -14.56
CA MET A 11 11.52 2.02 -13.76
C MET A 11 10.56 2.48 -12.66
N SER A 12 10.15 3.76 -12.65
CA SER A 12 9.25 4.33 -11.66
C SER A 12 7.85 3.71 -11.76
N ILE A 13 7.38 3.16 -10.65
CA ILE A 13 6.03 2.62 -10.51
C ILE A 13 5.01 3.70 -10.15
N ILE A 14 5.47 4.76 -9.49
CA ILE A 14 4.74 5.98 -9.18
C ILE A 14 5.64 7.17 -9.51
N LYS A 15 5.07 8.20 -10.14
CA LYS A 15 5.77 9.45 -10.41
C LYS A 15 4.82 10.63 -10.24
N PHE A 16 5.13 11.49 -9.27
CA PHE A 16 4.48 12.78 -9.06
C PHE A 16 5.35 13.87 -9.68
N THR A 17 4.74 14.75 -10.46
CA THR A 17 5.39 15.90 -11.08
C THR A 17 4.51 17.13 -10.88
N ASP A 18 4.95 18.06 -10.03
CA ASP A 18 4.30 19.33 -9.69
C ASP A 18 2.83 19.18 -9.27
N VAL A 19 2.51 18.07 -8.57
CA VAL A 19 1.13 17.73 -8.20
C VAL A 19 0.61 18.61 -7.08
N ASN A 20 -0.59 19.16 -7.28
CA ASN A 20 -1.37 19.85 -6.26
C ASN A 20 -2.65 19.07 -5.97
N VAL A 21 -3.09 19.11 -4.70
CA VAL A 21 -4.34 18.48 -4.25
C VAL A 21 -5.10 19.42 -3.36
N ASP A 22 -6.34 19.73 -3.73
CA ASP A 22 -7.27 20.52 -2.95
C ASP A 22 -8.46 19.66 -2.50
N ILE A 23 -8.95 19.89 -1.29
CA ILE A 23 -10.21 19.34 -0.78
C ILE A 23 -11.07 20.50 -0.29
N ASP A 24 -12.30 20.61 -0.78
CA ASP A 24 -13.23 21.69 -0.46
C ASP A 24 -12.60 23.08 -0.62
N SER A 25 -11.89 23.30 -1.73
CA SER A 25 -11.16 24.54 -2.06
C SER A 25 -10.03 24.90 -1.09
N LYS A 26 -9.59 23.94 -0.26
CA LYS A 26 -8.43 24.11 0.62
C LYS A 26 -7.26 23.30 0.06
N GLY A 27 -6.13 23.95 -0.21
CA GLY A 27 -4.90 23.30 -0.60
C GLY A 27 -4.42 22.35 0.51
N ILE A 28 -4.29 21.05 0.19
CA ILE A 28 -3.80 20.02 1.09
C ILE A 28 -2.35 19.70 0.78
N LEU A 29 -2.02 19.60 -0.51
CA LEU A 29 -0.67 19.33 -1.00
C LEU A 29 -0.34 20.29 -2.13
N GLU A 30 0.89 20.81 -2.14
CA GLU A 30 1.35 21.81 -3.08
C GLU A 30 2.70 21.41 -3.68
N ASN A 31 2.77 21.38 -5.01
CA ASN A 31 3.99 21.13 -5.80
C ASN A 31 4.72 19.85 -5.36
N VAL A 32 3.97 18.74 -5.25
CA VAL A 32 4.53 17.45 -4.84
C VAL A 32 5.32 16.85 -6.00
N ASN A 33 6.58 16.51 -5.70
CA ASN A 33 7.49 15.86 -6.62
C ASN A 33 8.17 14.69 -5.90
N PHE A 34 7.90 13.46 -6.32
CA PHE A 34 8.64 12.27 -5.92
C PHE A 34 8.37 11.10 -6.86
N SER A 35 9.22 10.08 -6.81
CA SER A 35 9.03 8.83 -7.52
C SER A 35 9.26 7.64 -6.60
N LEU A 36 8.67 6.51 -6.96
CA LEU A 36 8.88 5.21 -6.33
C LEU A 36 9.22 4.19 -7.41
N GLU A 37 10.32 3.46 -7.19
CA GLU A 37 10.79 2.45 -8.13
C GLU A 37 10.19 1.07 -7.83
N MET A 38 10.22 0.19 -8.84
CA MET A 38 9.82 -1.21 -8.66
C MET A 38 10.70 -1.91 -7.61
N GLY A 39 10.07 -2.57 -6.62
CA GLY A 39 10.77 -3.29 -5.55
C GLY A 39 11.38 -2.38 -4.48
N GLU A 40 11.12 -1.08 -4.53
CA GLU A 40 11.53 -0.12 -3.52
C GLU A 40 10.58 -0.13 -2.32
N PHE A 41 11.14 0.08 -1.11
CA PHE A 41 10.37 0.39 0.10
C PHE A 41 10.56 1.86 0.45
N ALA A 42 9.47 2.64 0.38
CA ALA A 42 9.50 4.06 0.71
C ALA A 42 8.51 4.43 1.80
N TYR A 43 8.87 5.45 2.56
CA TYR A 43 8.08 6.02 3.66
C TYR A 43 7.62 7.42 3.34
N ILE A 44 6.38 7.73 3.74
CA ILE A 44 5.89 9.09 3.87
C ILE A 44 5.68 9.37 5.36
N ILE A 45 6.50 10.22 5.94
CA ILE A 45 6.47 10.59 7.35
C ILE A 45 5.91 12.00 7.55
N GLY A 46 5.42 12.29 8.74
CA GLY A 46 4.92 13.61 9.09
C GLY A 46 3.78 13.56 10.11
N ALA A 47 3.41 14.72 10.64
CA ALA A 47 2.37 14.84 11.66
C ALA A 47 0.99 14.35 11.16
N VAL A 48 0.11 13.99 12.10
CA VAL A 48 -1.31 13.72 11.79
C VAL A 48 -1.92 14.95 11.13
N GLY A 49 -2.69 14.75 10.05
CA GLY A 49 -3.32 15.84 9.30
C GLY A 49 -2.41 16.58 8.31
N SER A 50 -1.16 16.14 8.09
CA SER A 50 -0.25 16.78 7.13
C SER A 50 -0.55 16.49 5.64
N GLY A 51 -1.55 15.65 5.31
CA GLY A 51 -1.92 15.32 3.93
C GLY A 51 -1.43 13.95 3.43
N LYS A 52 -0.75 13.15 4.26
CA LYS A 52 -0.19 11.84 3.87
C LYS A 52 -1.24 10.86 3.31
N SER A 53 -2.32 10.63 4.05
CA SER A 53 -3.41 9.75 3.59
C SER A 53 -4.12 10.30 2.36
N THR A 54 -4.22 11.63 2.23
CA THR A 54 -4.74 12.28 1.02
C THR A 54 -3.86 11.96 -0.19
N LEU A 55 -2.54 12.06 -0.05
CA LEU A 55 -1.61 11.69 -1.12
C LEU A 55 -1.76 10.23 -1.53
N LEU A 56 -1.87 9.32 -0.54
CA LEU A 56 -2.09 7.89 -0.84
C LEU A 56 -3.37 7.69 -1.64
N LYS A 57 -4.44 8.42 -1.29
CA LYS A 57 -5.76 8.36 -1.95
C LYS A 57 -5.72 8.84 -3.40
N THR A 58 -4.81 9.72 -3.77
CA THR A 58 -4.64 10.13 -5.18
C THR A 58 -4.10 8.99 -6.04
N ILE A 59 -3.23 8.13 -5.49
CA ILE A 59 -2.59 7.04 -6.24
C ILE A 59 -3.61 6.00 -6.73
N TYR A 60 -4.66 5.74 -5.93
CA TYR A 60 -5.71 4.80 -6.33
C TYR A 60 -7.04 5.49 -6.71
N GLY A 61 -7.01 6.83 -6.91
CA GLY A 61 -8.13 7.60 -7.45
C GLY A 61 -9.35 7.66 -6.53
N GLU A 62 -9.17 7.80 -5.22
CA GLU A 62 -10.23 8.17 -4.26
C GLU A 62 -10.30 9.70 -4.09
N VAL A 63 -9.16 10.38 -4.33
CA VAL A 63 -9.05 11.83 -4.36
C VAL A 63 -8.40 12.23 -5.68
N ASP A 64 -8.98 13.21 -6.36
CA ASP A 64 -8.44 13.74 -7.62
C ASP A 64 -7.28 14.70 -7.33
N ILE A 65 -6.32 14.78 -8.26
CA ILE A 65 -5.32 15.83 -8.27
C ILE A 65 -5.92 17.09 -8.91
N THR A 66 -5.54 18.27 -8.40
CA THR A 66 -6.05 19.53 -8.91
C THR A 66 -5.22 20.05 -10.09
N SER A 67 -3.92 19.76 -10.09
CA SER A 67 -2.99 20.07 -11.18
C SER A 67 -1.71 19.25 -11.08
N GLY A 68 -0.85 19.33 -12.09
CA GLY A 68 0.36 18.52 -12.21
C GLY A 68 0.10 17.20 -12.93
N SER A 69 1.02 16.25 -12.82
CA SER A 69 0.91 14.90 -13.40
C SER A 69 1.22 13.85 -12.36
N LEU A 70 0.33 12.86 -12.22
CA LEU A 70 0.52 11.66 -11.43
C LEU A 70 0.42 10.44 -12.36
N LEU A 71 1.57 9.84 -12.63
CA LEU A 71 1.67 8.65 -13.46
C LEU A 71 1.88 7.42 -12.58
N VAL A 72 1.02 6.42 -12.73
CA VAL A 72 1.11 5.14 -12.01
C VAL A 72 1.36 4.01 -13.00
N PHE A 73 2.31 3.12 -12.70
CA PHE A 73 2.76 2.02 -13.56
C PHE A 73 3.27 2.46 -14.95
N GLY A 74 3.67 3.73 -15.10
CA GLY A 74 4.13 4.26 -16.38
C GLY A 74 3.05 4.35 -17.47
N GLU A 75 1.77 4.10 -17.15
CA GLU A 75 0.67 4.10 -18.14
C GLU A 75 -0.62 4.78 -17.66
N TYR A 76 -0.87 4.87 -16.35
CA TYR A 76 -2.09 5.45 -15.81
C TYR A 76 -1.85 6.89 -15.39
N GLU A 77 -2.20 7.86 -16.27
CA GLU A 77 -2.24 9.28 -15.91
C GLU A 77 -3.51 9.53 -15.10
N MET A 78 -3.35 9.95 -13.83
CA MET A 78 -4.46 10.03 -12.88
C MET A 78 -5.35 11.25 -13.08
N ALA A 79 -4.86 12.34 -13.71
CA ALA A 79 -5.64 13.56 -13.94
C ALA A 79 -6.91 13.31 -14.76
N ASP A 80 -6.85 12.40 -15.75
CA ASP A 80 -7.96 12.13 -16.69
C ASP A 80 -8.28 10.62 -16.79
N ILE A 81 -8.08 9.88 -15.70
CA ILE A 81 -8.27 8.43 -15.71
C ILE A 81 -9.75 8.05 -15.85
N SER A 82 -10.08 7.26 -16.86
CA SER A 82 -11.45 6.74 -17.01
C SER A 82 -11.77 5.68 -15.94
N ASN A 83 -13.06 5.54 -15.56
CA ASN A 83 -13.50 4.55 -14.57
C ASN A 83 -13.06 3.12 -14.91
N ARG A 84 -13.03 2.75 -16.20
CA ARG A 84 -12.57 1.42 -16.64
C ARG A 84 -11.08 1.22 -16.37
N LYS A 85 -10.26 2.22 -16.68
CA LYS A 85 -8.81 2.19 -16.40
C LYS A 85 -8.55 2.20 -14.90
N LEU A 86 -9.30 3.00 -14.13
CA LEU A 86 -9.19 3.05 -12.67
C LEU A 86 -9.48 1.70 -12.02
N GLN A 87 -10.50 0.97 -12.47
CA GLN A 87 -10.77 -0.39 -12.00
C GLN A 87 -9.63 -1.35 -12.33
N SER A 88 -9.02 -1.23 -13.52
CA SER A 88 -7.85 -2.04 -13.90
C SER A 88 -6.64 -1.71 -13.04
N LEU A 89 -6.37 -0.42 -12.80
CA LEU A 89 -5.32 0.05 -11.92
C LEU A 89 -5.45 -0.53 -10.51
N ARG A 90 -6.64 -0.40 -9.91
CA ARG A 90 -6.92 -0.87 -8.53
C ARG A 90 -6.70 -2.37 -8.31
N LYS A 91 -6.84 -3.20 -9.35
CA LYS A 91 -6.53 -4.64 -9.26
C LYS A 91 -5.02 -4.92 -9.05
N ASN A 92 -4.17 -3.99 -9.45
CA ASN A 92 -2.72 -4.09 -9.37
C ASN A 92 -2.13 -3.36 -8.16
N ILE A 93 -2.98 -2.79 -7.31
CA ILE A 93 -2.60 -2.11 -6.07
C ILE A 93 -3.19 -2.90 -4.89
N GLY A 94 -2.34 -3.27 -3.95
CA GLY A 94 -2.75 -3.74 -2.63
C GLY A 94 -2.85 -2.55 -1.67
N ILE A 95 -3.88 -2.54 -0.80
CA ILE A 95 -4.03 -1.48 0.21
C ILE A 95 -4.19 -2.11 1.58
N VAL A 96 -3.36 -1.67 2.52
CA VAL A 96 -3.41 -2.01 3.95
C VAL A 96 -3.83 -0.76 4.72
N PHE A 97 -4.96 -0.83 5.41
CA PHE A 97 -5.52 0.26 6.20
C PHE A 97 -5.17 0.11 7.69
N GLN A 98 -5.11 1.21 8.40
CA GLN A 98 -4.86 1.26 9.85
C GLN A 98 -5.92 0.48 10.66
N ASP A 99 -7.18 0.52 10.24
CA ASP A 99 -8.33 -0.11 10.91
C ASP A 99 -8.74 -1.45 10.27
N PHE A 100 -7.79 -2.13 9.63
CA PHE A 100 -7.89 -3.45 9.01
C PHE A 100 -8.94 -3.56 7.89
N LYS A 101 -10.12 -2.96 8.02
CA LYS A 101 -11.24 -3.00 7.06
C LYS A 101 -11.63 -4.43 6.65
N LEU A 102 -11.59 -5.38 7.58
CA LEU A 102 -12.08 -6.73 7.34
C LEU A 102 -13.61 -6.77 7.40
N LEU A 103 -14.21 -7.63 6.58
CA LEU A 103 -15.65 -7.88 6.58
C LEU A 103 -15.97 -8.71 7.84
N THR A 104 -16.71 -8.13 8.78
CA THR A 104 -16.97 -8.72 10.10
C THR A 104 -18.02 -9.82 10.10
N ASP A 105 -18.87 -9.86 9.05
CA ASP A 105 -19.90 -10.86 8.80
C ASP A 105 -19.35 -12.16 8.17
N ARG A 106 -18.05 -12.23 7.91
CA ARG A 106 -17.36 -13.34 7.22
C ARG A 106 -16.12 -13.79 7.96
N ASN A 107 -15.81 -15.08 7.85
CA ASN A 107 -14.54 -15.61 8.33
C ASN A 107 -13.35 -15.13 7.46
N VAL A 108 -12.13 -15.45 7.87
CA VAL A 108 -10.90 -15.08 7.15
C VAL A 108 -10.89 -15.61 5.73
N HIS A 109 -11.21 -16.90 5.54
CA HIS A 109 -11.24 -17.52 4.22
C HIS A 109 -12.18 -16.78 3.28
N ASP A 110 -13.41 -16.51 3.72
CA ASP A 110 -14.43 -15.84 2.92
C ASP A 110 -14.09 -14.37 2.64
N ASN A 111 -13.39 -13.69 3.57
CA ASN A 111 -12.82 -12.36 3.33
C ASN A 111 -11.85 -12.37 2.15
N LEU A 112 -11.00 -13.40 2.06
CA LEU A 112 -10.00 -13.55 1.00
C LEU A 112 -10.63 -14.03 -0.31
N ASP A 113 -11.48 -15.06 -0.28
CA ASP A 113 -12.16 -15.60 -1.47
C ASP A 113 -13.05 -14.55 -2.15
N PHE A 114 -13.72 -13.70 -1.35
CA PHE A 114 -14.52 -12.61 -1.89
C PHE A 114 -13.70 -11.67 -2.79
N VAL A 115 -12.50 -11.29 -2.36
CA VAL A 115 -11.63 -10.41 -3.16
C VAL A 115 -11.21 -11.09 -4.46
N LEU A 116 -10.80 -12.36 -4.42
CA LEU A 116 -10.40 -13.11 -5.61
C LEU A 116 -11.55 -13.20 -6.62
N ARG A 117 -12.76 -13.51 -6.16
CA ARG A 117 -13.94 -13.54 -7.03
C ARG A 117 -14.24 -12.17 -7.66
N CYS A 118 -14.18 -11.09 -6.87
CA CYS A 118 -14.39 -9.73 -7.37
C CYS A 118 -13.33 -9.28 -8.37
N THR A 119 -12.14 -9.84 -8.31
CA THR A 119 -11.03 -9.50 -9.21
C THR A 119 -10.90 -10.42 -10.42
N GLY A 120 -11.78 -11.42 -10.54
CA GLY A 120 -11.93 -12.23 -11.75
C GLY A 120 -11.27 -13.61 -11.71
N TRP A 121 -10.94 -14.12 -10.53
CA TRP A 121 -10.46 -15.50 -10.36
C TRP A 121 -11.64 -16.48 -10.45
N GLY A 122 -11.79 -17.15 -11.60
CA GLY A 122 -12.92 -18.05 -11.87
C GLY A 122 -12.79 -19.40 -11.16
N GLU A 123 -11.64 -20.04 -11.27
CA GLU A 123 -11.43 -21.40 -10.81
C GLU A 123 -11.30 -21.50 -9.28
N HIS A 124 -12.14 -22.34 -8.67
CA HIS A 124 -12.15 -22.53 -7.21
C HIS A 124 -10.81 -23.08 -6.69
N THR A 125 -10.24 -24.06 -7.37
CA THR A 125 -8.96 -24.67 -6.99
C THR A 125 -7.80 -23.68 -6.99
N GLU A 126 -7.77 -22.75 -7.95
CA GLU A 126 -6.75 -21.69 -8.00
C GLU A 126 -6.93 -20.72 -6.84
N ARG A 127 -8.17 -20.34 -6.51
CA ARG A 127 -8.45 -19.45 -5.38
C ARG A 127 -8.02 -20.09 -4.05
N GLU A 128 -8.37 -21.37 -3.82
CA GLU A 128 -7.95 -22.11 -2.63
C GLU A 128 -6.42 -22.17 -2.48
N ALA A 129 -5.73 -22.50 -3.56
CA ALA A 129 -4.27 -22.52 -3.56
C ALA A 129 -3.67 -21.14 -3.24
N ARG A 130 -4.27 -20.08 -3.78
CA ARG A 130 -3.81 -18.70 -3.53
C ARG A 130 -4.09 -18.26 -2.09
N ILE A 131 -5.26 -18.53 -1.55
CA ILE A 131 -5.63 -18.24 -0.15
C ILE A 131 -4.66 -18.97 0.78
N LYS A 132 -4.44 -20.25 0.58
CA LYS A 132 -3.49 -21.03 1.36
C LYS A 132 -2.10 -20.39 1.34
N ARG A 133 -1.59 -20.07 0.15
CA ARG A 133 -0.28 -19.44 -0.03
C ARG A 133 -0.13 -18.11 0.72
N VAL A 134 -1.12 -17.21 0.63
CA VAL A 134 -1.02 -15.92 1.33
C VAL A 134 -1.15 -16.06 2.84
N LEU A 135 -1.98 -16.99 3.33
CA LEU A 135 -2.08 -17.30 4.76
C LEU A 135 -0.78 -17.87 5.33
N GLU A 136 -0.10 -18.74 4.58
CA GLU A 136 1.24 -19.23 4.93
C GLU A 136 2.26 -18.09 4.99
N LEU A 137 2.23 -17.18 4.02
CA LEU A 137 3.16 -16.05 3.90
C LEU A 137 3.03 -15.07 5.08
N VAL A 138 1.80 -14.84 5.58
CA VAL A 138 1.57 -14.00 6.76
C VAL A 138 1.63 -14.76 8.09
N GLY A 139 1.99 -16.05 8.08
CA GLY A 139 2.15 -16.88 9.27
C GLY A 139 0.84 -17.27 9.98
N LEU A 140 -0.27 -17.37 9.23
CA LEU A 140 -1.60 -17.72 9.77
C LEU A 140 -2.30 -18.86 9.00
N PRO A 141 -1.60 -19.96 8.62
CA PRO A 141 -2.16 -21.01 7.74
C PRO A 141 -3.39 -21.70 8.33
N GLN A 142 -3.55 -21.70 9.66
CA GLN A 142 -4.64 -22.41 10.35
C GLN A 142 -5.80 -21.48 10.77
N LYS A 143 -5.80 -20.21 10.34
CA LYS A 143 -6.78 -19.22 10.79
C LYS A 143 -7.93 -18.94 9.81
N GLY A 144 -8.01 -19.67 8.68
CA GLY A 144 -9.02 -19.45 7.63
C GLY A 144 -10.47 -19.49 8.12
N TYR A 145 -10.80 -20.34 9.10
CA TYR A 145 -12.15 -20.50 9.65
C TYR A 145 -12.54 -19.44 10.68
N LYS A 146 -11.58 -18.67 11.21
CA LYS A 146 -11.83 -17.66 12.25
C LYS A 146 -12.53 -16.42 11.69
N TYR A 147 -13.38 -15.82 12.51
CA TYR A 147 -13.95 -14.50 12.23
C TYR A 147 -13.02 -13.39 12.74
N PRO A 148 -13.09 -12.16 12.16
CA PRO A 148 -12.22 -11.05 12.58
C PRO A 148 -12.24 -10.77 14.09
N HIS A 149 -13.39 -10.84 14.73
CA HIS A 149 -13.54 -10.61 16.17
C HIS A 149 -12.90 -11.69 17.07
N GLU A 150 -12.53 -12.83 16.49
CA GLU A 150 -11.81 -13.92 17.20
C GLU A 150 -10.28 -13.80 17.07
N LEU A 151 -9.80 -12.77 16.35
CA LEU A 151 -8.38 -12.54 16.07
C LEU A 151 -7.86 -11.38 16.93
N SER A 152 -6.59 -11.47 17.36
CA SER A 152 -5.88 -10.33 17.92
C SER A 152 -5.69 -9.23 16.90
N GLY A 153 -5.41 -7.97 17.31
CA GLY A 153 -5.15 -6.86 16.41
C GLY A 153 -4.02 -7.15 15.42
N GLY A 154 -2.93 -7.75 15.89
CA GLY A 154 -1.81 -8.16 15.02
C GLY A 154 -2.19 -9.28 14.05
N GLU A 155 -3.05 -10.23 14.42
CA GLU A 155 -3.58 -11.24 13.51
C GLU A 155 -4.51 -10.60 12.46
N GLN A 156 -5.38 -9.67 12.85
CA GLN A 156 -6.25 -8.94 11.94
C GLN A 156 -5.42 -8.14 10.92
N GLN A 157 -4.35 -7.49 11.36
CA GLN A 157 -3.44 -6.75 10.46
C GLN A 157 -2.75 -7.69 9.47
N ARG A 158 -2.29 -8.86 9.91
CA ARG A 158 -1.71 -9.86 9.01
C ARG A 158 -2.72 -10.38 8.00
N ILE A 159 -3.99 -10.54 8.36
CA ILE A 159 -5.04 -10.89 7.39
C ILE A 159 -5.33 -9.73 6.43
N ALA A 160 -5.30 -8.48 6.89
CA ALA A 160 -5.43 -7.32 6.01
C ALA A 160 -4.27 -7.25 5.00
N ILE A 161 -3.04 -7.57 5.42
CA ILE A 161 -1.89 -7.71 4.52
C ILE A 161 -2.10 -8.88 3.54
N ALA A 162 -2.51 -10.07 4.01
CA ALA A 162 -2.82 -11.21 3.16
C ALA A 162 -3.83 -10.84 2.07
N ARG A 163 -4.90 -10.13 2.44
CA ARG A 163 -5.91 -9.62 1.50
C ARG A 163 -5.32 -8.66 0.48
N ALA A 164 -4.45 -7.75 0.92
CA ALA A 164 -3.83 -6.76 0.04
C ALA A 164 -2.93 -7.39 -1.03
N ILE A 165 -2.25 -8.50 -0.71
CA ILE A 165 -1.32 -9.18 -1.63
C ILE A 165 -1.94 -10.33 -2.44
N LEU A 166 -3.25 -10.58 -2.30
CA LEU A 166 -3.94 -11.70 -2.98
C LEU A 166 -3.74 -11.71 -4.50
N ASN A 167 -3.83 -10.57 -5.14
CA ASN A 167 -3.71 -10.45 -6.61
C ASN A 167 -2.25 -10.34 -7.09
N SER A 168 -1.26 -10.59 -6.23
CA SER A 168 0.15 -10.34 -6.54
C SER A 168 0.36 -8.93 -7.12
N PRO A 169 -0.07 -7.87 -6.40
CA PRO A 169 0.03 -6.51 -6.92
C PRO A 169 1.48 -6.09 -7.08
N ALA A 170 1.75 -5.17 -8.01
CA ALA A 170 3.08 -4.59 -8.17
C ALA A 170 3.38 -3.50 -7.12
N LEU A 171 2.33 -2.92 -6.53
CA LEU A 171 2.40 -1.85 -5.54
C LEU A 171 1.55 -2.18 -4.31
N LEU A 172 2.13 -2.01 -3.13
CA LEU A 172 1.44 -2.06 -1.85
C LEU A 172 1.45 -0.66 -1.21
N LEU A 173 0.27 -0.14 -0.93
CA LEU A 173 0.06 1.09 -0.19
C LEU A 173 -0.31 0.73 1.26
N ALA A 174 0.41 1.23 2.24
CA ALA A 174 0.17 0.95 3.65
C ALA A 174 -0.06 2.25 4.43
N ASP A 175 -1.28 2.47 4.90
CA ASP A 175 -1.65 3.65 5.69
C ASP A 175 -1.62 3.31 7.18
N GLU A 176 -0.56 3.76 7.88
CA GLU A 176 -0.34 3.55 9.32
C GLU A 176 -0.50 2.08 9.76
N PRO A 177 0.13 1.09 9.10
CA PRO A 177 -0.16 -0.34 9.31
C PRO A 177 0.22 -0.85 10.71
N THR A 178 0.94 -0.07 11.50
CA THR A 178 1.38 -0.39 12.87
C THR A 178 0.75 0.52 13.92
N GLY A 179 -0.09 1.48 13.51
CA GLY A 179 -0.59 2.56 14.38
C GLY A 179 -1.46 2.10 15.56
N ASN A 180 -2.12 0.94 15.45
CA ASN A 180 -3.01 0.39 16.48
C ASN A 180 -2.39 -0.84 17.20
N LEU A 181 -1.08 -1.06 17.06
CA LEU A 181 -0.39 -2.24 17.56
C LEU A 181 0.65 -1.85 18.62
N ASP A 182 0.94 -2.77 19.54
CA ASP A 182 2.09 -2.66 20.42
C ASP A 182 3.41 -2.76 19.61
N HIS A 183 4.52 -2.37 20.23
CA HIS A 183 5.80 -2.28 19.54
C HIS A 183 6.28 -3.63 18.99
N GLU A 184 6.14 -4.73 19.77
CA GLU A 184 6.59 -6.06 19.35
C GLU A 184 5.78 -6.56 18.15
N THR A 185 4.46 -6.42 18.22
CA THR A 185 3.57 -6.75 17.09
C THR A 185 3.85 -5.86 15.88
N GLY A 186 4.10 -4.55 16.10
CA GLY A 186 4.48 -3.60 15.05
C GLY A 186 5.78 -4.00 14.35
N ASP A 187 6.80 -4.40 15.10
CA ASP A 187 8.08 -4.90 14.58
C ASP A 187 7.89 -6.12 13.68
N TYR A 188 7.06 -7.07 14.10
CA TYR A 188 6.71 -8.22 13.26
C TYR A 188 6.05 -7.79 11.93
N ILE A 189 5.11 -6.82 11.98
CA ILE A 189 4.46 -6.30 10.75
C ILE A 189 5.47 -5.61 9.85
N MET A 190 6.39 -4.82 10.39
CA MET A 190 7.44 -4.17 9.61
C MET A 190 8.36 -5.19 8.93
N SER A 191 8.82 -6.20 9.67
CA SER A 191 9.60 -7.31 9.13
C SER A 191 8.87 -8.05 8.02
N LEU A 192 7.56 -8.30 8.20
CA LEU A 192 6.71 -8.95 7.20
C LEU A 192 6.60 -8.10 5.92
N LEU A 193 6.34 -6.81 6.03
CA LEU A 193 6.21 -5.90 4.87
C LEU A 193 7.53 -5.80 4.09
N HIS A 194 8.67 -5.68 4.78
CA HIS A 194 10.00 -5.67 4.15
C HIS A 194 10.33 -6.99 3.48
N ARG A 195 9.97 -8.12 4.09
CA ARG A 195 10.13 -9.45 3.49
C ARG A 195 9.30 -9.57 2.21
N ILE A 196 8.02 -9.18 2.23
CA ILE A 196 7.14 -9.20 1.05
C ILE A 196 7.70 -8.31 -0.06
N CYS A 197 8.12 -7.08 0.26
CA CYS A 197 8.75 -6.18 -0.71
C CYS A 197 9.89 -6.88 -1.46
N ARG A 198 10.81 -7.49 -0.71
CA ARG A 198 12.01 -8.13 -1.26
C ARG A 198 11.71 -9.42 -2.01
N GLU A 199 10.91 -10.33 -1.43
CA GLU A 199 10.66 -11.67 -2.00
C GLU A 199 9.73 -11.62 -3.21
N GLU A 200 8.68 -10.78 -3.16
CA GLU A 200 7.70 -10.64 -4.24
C GLU A 200 8.10 -9.53 -5.24
N LYS A 201 9.23 -8.83 -5.01
CA LYS A 201 9.70 -7.67 -5.80
C LYS A 201 8.61 -6.60 -5.97
N MET A 202 7.81 -6.42 -4.94
CA MET A 202 6.70 -5.47 -4.88
C MET A 202 7.20 -4.13 -4.37
N ALA A 203 6.81 -3.01 -4.98
CA ALA A 203 7.05 -1.70 -4.39
C ALA A 203 6.12 -1.49 -3.19
N VAL A 204 6.63 -0.89 -2.12
CA VAL A 204 5.85 -0.58 -0.93
C VAL A 204 5.96 0.91 -0.62
N LEU A 205 4.83 1.60 -0.55
CA LEU A 205 4.73 2.97 -0.05
C LEU A 205 3.98 2.97 1.27
N MET A 206 4.68 3.23 2.36
CA MET A 206 4.14 3.21 3.71
C MET A 206 4.02 4.61 4.28
N ILE A 207 2.85 4.96 4.77
CA ILE A 207 2.63 6.14 5.61
C ILE A 207 2.84 5.76 7.06
N THR A 208 3.59 6.57 7.80
CA THR A 208 3.70 6.45 9.26
C THR A 208 4.03 7.79 9.91
N HIS A 209 3.57 7.98 11.15
CA HIS A 209 4.02 9.06 12.02
C HIS A 209 5.14 8.58 12.97
N ASN A 210 5.41 7.28 13.02
CA ASN A 210 6.47 6.69 13.85
C ASN A 210 7.78 6.59 13.05
N GLU A 211 8.65 7.57 13.22
CA GLU A 211 9.94 7.65 12.52
C GLU A 211 10.98 6.67 13.07
N THR A 212 10.73 6.02 14.22
CA THR A 212 11.68 5.05 14.79
C THR A 212 11.89 3.83 13.90
N TRP A 213 10.87 3.46 13.10
CA TRP A 213 10.96 2.35 12.16
C TRP A 213 12.05 2.52 11.09
N LEU A 214 12.38 3.76 10.73
CA LEU A 214 13.38 4.02 9.68
C LEU A 214 14.80 3.58 10.11
N LYS A 215 15.07 3.44 11.41
CA LYS A 215 16.37 2.99 11.93
C LYS A 215 16.57 1.49 11.70
N ASP A 216 15.53 0.71 11.99
CA ASP A 216 15.60 -0.76 11.95
C ASP A 216 15.20 -1.30 10.57
N TYR A 217 14.38 -0.53 9.84
CA TYR A 217 13.82 -0.87 8.55
C TYR A 217 14.14 0.24 7.53
N PRO A 218 15.35 0.29 6.97
CA PRO A 218 15.76 1.36 6.08
C PRO A 218 15.00 1.36 4.77
N GLY A 219 14.72 2.56 4.25
CA GLY A 219 14.06 2.81 2.99
C GLY A 219 14.13 4.30 2.64
N THR A 220 13.73 4.65 1.40
CA THR A 220 13.61 6.05 1.00
C THR A 220 12.53 6.72 1.84
N ALA A 221 12.82 7.88 2.45
CA ALA A 221 11.85 8.58 3.27
C ALA A 221 11.59 10.01 2.80
N TYR A 222 10.32 10.33 2.66
CA TYR A 222 9.84 11.67 2.34
C TYR A 222 9.05 12.23 3.52
N ARG A 223 9.29 13.50 3.86
CA ARG A 223 8.54 14.21 4.90
C ARG A 223 7.45 15.06 4.28
N CYS A 224 6.21 14.82 4.74
CA CYS A 224 5.06 15.65 4.42
C CYS A 224 4.89 16.70 5.52
N LYS A 225 5.18 17.96 5.20
CA LYS A 225 5.06 19.12 6.12
C LYS A 225 4.71 20.36 5.33
N ASP A 226 3.87 21.22 5.92
CA ASP A 226 3.47 22.52 5.35
C ASP A 226 3.01 22.38 3.88
N LYS A 227 2.18 21.34 3.61
CA LYS A 227 1.64 20.94 2.30
C LYS A 227 2.67 20.46 1.27
N LYS A 228 3.93 20.35 1.62
CA LYS A 228 5.03 19.96 0.72
C LYS A 228 5.61 18.61 1.10
N MET A 229 6.24 17.98 0.10
CA MET A 229 7.01 16.76 0.27
C MET A 229 8.50 17.07 0.09
N THR A 230 9.33 16.61 1.03
CA THR A 230 10.78 16.74 0.94
C THR A 230 11.45 15.39 1.21
N LEU A 231 12.46 15.04 0.41
CA LEU A 231 13.29 13.87 0.64
C LEU A 231 14.06 14.06 1.96
N VAL A 232 14.05 13.06 2.84
CA VAL A 232 14.70 13.08 4.16
C VAL A 232 15.85 12.08 4.22
N SER A 233 15.66 10.89 3.65
CA SER A 233 16.71 9.86 3.59
C SER A 233 16.54 8.97 2.36
N GLU A 234 17.65 8.46 1.86
CA GLU A 234 17.72 7.40 0.87
C GLU A 234 18.21 6.09 1.51
N PRO A 235 17.98 4.92 0.89
CA PRO A 235 18.49 3.66 1.40
C PRO A 235 20.02 3.72 1.59
N GLY A 236 20.48 3.48 2.82
CA GLY A 236 21.91 3.56 3.19
C GLY A 236 22.34 4.81 3.96
N TYR A 237 21.48 5.81 4.11
CA TYR A 237 21.72 6.92 5.03
C TYR A 237 21.07 6.64 6.39
N VAL A 238 21.88 6.58 7.44
CA VAL A 238 21.42 6.55 8.83
C VAL A 238 21.06 7.98 9.22
N LEU A 239 19.81 8.20 9.65
CA LEU A 239 19.44 9.46 10.31
C LEU A 239 20.26 9.58 11.61
N VAL A 240 21.18 10.53 11.68
CA VAL A 240 21.97 10.87 12.86
C VAL A 240 21.18 11.73 13.81
#